data_ded6ffff4a79b5475eea010a13d550f9
#
_entry.id   ded6ffff4a79b5475eea010a13d550f9
#
_cell.length_a   1.000
_cell.length_b   1.000
_cell.length_c   1.000
_cell.angle_alpha   90.00
_cell.angle_beta   90.00
_cell.angle_gamma   90.00
#
_symmetry.space_group_name_H-M   'P 1'
#
loop_
_entity.id
_entity.type
_entity.pdbx_description
1 polymer ?
#
loop_
_entity_poly.entity_id
_entity_poly.type
_entity_poly.pdbx_seq_one_letter_code
_entity_poly.pdbx_strand_id
1 'polypeptide(L)'
;THLVCVKDYGEYEIIGRTRDDAAGEAFDKVARAIGLGYPGGPKIDKLSKEGNPDAITFPKAHINDAPYDFSFSGVKSAVLNYINGCQMKGETFNQADVAASFQKAVTEVLVENAMRAVDEYDMKKLAIAGGVASNSTLRQAMKDACEKKKIEFYYPSPIFCTDNAAMIGVAAYYEYL
;
A
#
# COMPACT_ATOMS: atom_id res chain seq x y z
N THR A 1 3.04 4.33 6.90
CA THR A 1 3.74 3.64 5.79
C THR A 1 5.18 4.08 5.80
N HIS A 2 6.11 3.10 5.79
CA HIS A 2 7.54 3.35 5.79
C HIS A 2 8.23 2.47 4.75
N LEU A 3 9.35 2.96 4.24
CA LEU A 3 10.34 2.19 3.51
C LEU A 3 11.60 2.14 4.35
N VAL A 4 12.07 0.93 4.64
CA VAL A 4 13.15 0.69 5.61
C VAL A 4 14.24 -0.15 4.96
N CYS A 5 15.47 0.31 5.07
CA CYS A 5 16.65 -0.46 4.74
C CYS A 5 17.10 -1.23 6.01
N VAL A 6 17.06 -2.55 5.95
CA VAL A 6 17.49 -3.42 7.06
C VAL A 6 18.89 -3.92 6.76
N LYS A 7 19.84 -3.60 7.63
CA LYS A 7 21.25 -3.99 7.51
C LYS A 7 21.53 -5.29 8.28
N ASP A 8 20.98 -5.38 9.48
CA ASP A 8 21.05 -6.55 10.34
C ASP A 8 19.90 -6.51 11.37
N TYR A 9 19.82 -7.51 12.25
CA TYR A 9 18.87 -7.50 13.36
C TYR A 9 19.13 -6.30 14.28
N GLY A 10 18.05 -5.50 14.50
CA GLY A 10 18.16 -4.25 15.27
C GLY A 10 18.81 -3.09 14.51
N GLU A 11 19.42 -3.31 13.35
CA GLU A 11 20.07 -2.27 12.54
C GLU A 11 19.25 -1.95 11.29
N TYR A 12 18.51 -0.85 11.33
CA TYR A 12 17.69 -0.42 10.21
C TYR A 12 17.66 1.09 10.08
N GLU A 13 17.44 1.53 8.86
CA GLU A 13 17.34 2.94 8.49
C GLU A 13 16.01 3.20 7.77
N ILE A 14 15.24 4.17 8.24
CA ILE A 14 14.04 4.62 7.55
C ILE A 14 14.47 5.55 6.42
N ILE A 15 14.36 5.09 5.18
CA ILE A 15 14.74 5.83 3.98
C ILE A 15 13.56 6.56 3.34
N GLY A 16 12.32 6.17 3.66
CA GLY A 16 11.10 6.83 3.20
C GLY A 16 9.94 6.62 4.17
N ARG A 17 9.06 7.61 4.23
CA ARG A 17 7.86 7.59 5.09
C ARG A 17 6.71 8.34 4.45
N THR A 18 5.49 8.03 4.90
CA THR A 18 4.35 8.85 4.48
C THR A 18 4.41 10.23 5.15
N ARG A 19 4.06 11.26 4.38
CA ARG A 19 3.97 12.65 4.85
C ARG A 19 2.57 13.02 5.34
N ASP A 20 1.61 12.13 5.13
CA ASP A 20 0.21 12.33 5.49
C ASP A 20 -0.45 10.99 5.90
N ASP A 21 -1.61 10.65 5.36
CA ASP A 21 -2.32 9.41 5.67
C ASP A 21 -1.41 8.18 5.39
N ALA A 22 -1.43 7.20 6.28
CA ALA A 22 -0.85 5.89 5.97
C ALA A 22 -1.68 5.20 4.87
N ALA A 23 -1.05 4.29 4.10
CA ALA A 23 -1.77 3.56 3.06
C ALA A 23 -3.03 2.85 3.61
N GLY A 24 -2.93 2.13 4.74
CA GLY A 24 -4.08 1.49 5.38
C GLY A 24 -5.18 2.47 5.78
N GLU A 25 -4.80 3.62 6.30
CA GLU A 25 -5.73 4.70 6.66
C GLU A 25 -6.46 5.26 5.42
N ALA A 26 -5.76 5.41 4.30
CA ALA A 26 -6.37 5.81 3.03
C ALA A 26 -7.39 4.75 2.55
N PHE A 27 -7.07 3.45 2.66
CA PHE A 27 -8.01 2.37 2.37
C PHE A 27 -9.27 2.46 3.24
N ASP A 28 -9.13 2.69 4.54
CA ASP A 28 -10.28 2.78 5.47
C ASP A 28 -11.16 4.01 5.17
N LYS A 29 -10.55 5.15 4.86
CA LYS A 29 -11.26 6.39 4.52
C LYS A 29 -12.02 6.25 3.19
N VAL A 30 -11.41 5.68 2.16
CA VAL A 30 -12.04 5.44 0.86
C VAL A 30 -13.14 4.39 0.98
N ALA A 31 -12.92 3.29 1.69
CA ALA A 31 -13.95 2.28 1.93
C ALA A 31 -15.20 2.86 2.58
N ARG A 32 -15.01 3.74 3.56
CA ARG A 32 -16.12 4.45 4.21
C ARG A 32 -16.86 5.35 3.23
N ALA A 33 -16.13 6.08 2.38
CA ALA A 33 -16.72 6.99 1.39
C ALA A 33 -17.57 6.28 0.34
N ILE A 34 -17.16 5.07 -0.07
CA ILE A 34 -17.93 4.25 -1.02
C ILE A 34 -18.92 3.30 -0.33
N GLY A 35 -19.17 3.46 0.98
CA GLY A 35 -20.22 2.73 1.70
C GLY A 35 -19.84 1.32 2.17
N LEU A 36 -18.57 0.92 2.13
CA LEU A 36 -18.13 -0.43 2.57
C LEU A 36 -17.91 -0.52 4.09
N GLY A 37 -17.65 0.60 4.78
CA GLY A 37 -17.39 0.65 6.22
C GLY A 37 -16.00 0.09 6.59
N TYR A 38 -15.85 -0.33 7.85
CA TYR A 38 -14.58 -0.76 8.46
C TYR A 38 -14.58 -2.30 8.68
N PRO A 39 -13.42 -3.01 8.61
CA PRO A 39 -12.13 -2.55 8.09
C PRO A 39 -12.15 -2.38 6.57
N GLY A 40 -11.55 -1.29 6.08
CA GLY A 40 -11.64 -0.90 4.67
C GLY A 40 -10.76 -1.73 3.74
N GLY A 41 -9.52 -2.00 4.14
CA GLY A 41 -8.54 -2.71 3.33
C GLY A 41 -9.05 -4.02 2.73
N PRO A 42 -9.50 -4.98 3.54
CA PRO A 42 -10.02 -6.27 3.04
C PRO A 42 -11.25 -6.13 2.16
N LYS A 43 -12.11 -5.14 2.45
CA LYS A 43 -13.35 -4.92 1.68
C LYS A 43 -13.07 -4.32 0.31
N ILE A 44 -12.15 -3.37 0.22
CA ILE A 44 -11.67 -2.82 -1.05
C ILE A 44 -10.96 -3.92 -1.84
N ASP A 45 -10.06 -4.69 -1.23
CA ASP A 45 -9.34 -5.77 -1.91
C ASP A 45 -10.29 -6.83 -2.50
N LYS A 46 -11.38 -7.14 -1.79
CA LYS A 46 -12.41 -8.04 -2.29
C LYS A 46 -13.20 -7.44 -3.45
N LEU A 47 -13.74 -6.21 -3.26
CA LEU A 47 -14.61 -5.56 -4.24
C LEU A 47 -13.85 -5.17 -5.52
N SER A 48 -12.59 -4.79 -5.41
CA SER A 48 -11.75 -4.41 -6.56
C SER A 48 -11.60 -5.51 -7.61
N LYS A 49 -11.79 -6.78 -7.23
CA LYS A 49 -11.75 -7.92 -8.16
C LYS A 49 -12.94 -7.98 -9.12
N GLU A 50 -14.00 -7.26 -8.81
CA GLU A 50 -15.23 -7.17 -9.61
C GLU A 50 -15.23 -5.90 -10.49
N GLY A 51 -14.25 -4.99 -10.29
CA GLY A 51 -14.16 -3.72 -10.98
C GLY A 51 -13.05 -3.65 -12.02
N ASN A 52 -13.12 -2.62 -12.86
CA ASN A 52 -12.08 -2.29 -13.82
C ASN A 52 -11.07 -1.32 -13.19
N PRO A 53 -9.78 -1.71 -13.02
CA PRO A 53 -8.76 -0.84 -12.44
C PRO A 53 -8.38 0.35 -13.32
N ASP A 54 -8.79 0.37 -14.58
CA ASP A 54 -8.53 1.43 -15.55
C ASP A 54 -9.75 2.32 -15.82
N ALA A 55 -10.86 2.10 -15.10
CA ALA A 55 -12.08 2.88 -15.28
C ALA A 55 -11.92 4.35 -14.89
N ILE A 56 -11.09 4.62 -13.87
CA ILE A 56 -10.88 5.97 -13.35
C ILE A 56 -9.38 6.18 -13.13
N THR A 57 -8.81 7.23 -13.69
CA THR A 57 -7.41 7.60 -13.45
C THR A 57 -7.31 8.46 -12.19
N PHE A 58 -6.87 7.88 -11.09
CA PHE A 58 -6.55 8.64 -9.88
C PHE A 58 -5.07 9.08 -9.87
N PRO A 59 -4.78 10.25 -9.26
CA PRO A 59 -3.42 10.76 -9.20
C PRO A 59 -2.52 9.89 -8.32
N LYS A 60 -1.27 9.75 -8.74
CA LYS A 60 -0.18 9.17 -7.96
C LYS A 60 0.71 10.30 -7.46
N ALA A 61 0.93 10.37 -6.16
CA ALA A 61 1.81 11.39 -5.60
C ALA A 61 3.27 10.95 -5.71
N HIS A 62 4.07 11.76 -6.40
CA HIS A 62 5.52 11.66 -6.40
C HIS A 62 6.10 12.90 -5.72
N ILE A 63 7.02 12.68 -4.77
CA ILE A 63 7.61 13.74 -3.97
C ILE A 63 9.02 13.98 -4.50
N ASN A 64 9.23 15.11 -5.21
CA ASN A 64 10.46 15.36 -5.97
C ASN A 64 11.72 15.44 -5.09
N ASP A 65 11.61 16.01 -3.89
CA ASP A 65 12.71 16.20 -2.93
C ASP A 65 12.92 15.00 -1.99
N ALA A 66 12.06 13.98 -2.07
CA ALA A 66 12.13 12.78 -1.25
C ALA A 66 11.56 11.56 -2.00
N PRO A 67 12.34 10.97 -2.91
CA PRO A 67 11.85 9.99 -3.89
C PRO A 67 11.33 8.68 -3.29
N TYR A 68 11.58 8.43 -2.01
CA TYR A 68 11.09 7.26 -1.27
C TYR A 68 9.90 7.56 -0.36
N ASP A 69 9.58 8.85 -0.14
CA ASP A 69 8.44 9.23 0.67
C ASP A 69 7.12 8.94 -0.05
N PHE A 70 6.07 8.82 0.73
CA PHE A 70 4.71 8.55 0.26
C PHE A 70 3.77 9.69 0.62
N SER A 71 2.68 9.81 -0.15
CA SER A 71 1.51 10.62 0.18
C SER A 71 0.27 9.93 -0.36
N PHE A 72 -0.74 9.75 0.47
CA PHE A 72 -2.00 9.10 0.09
C PHE A 72 -3.22 10.02 0.29
N SER A 73 -3.05 11.20 0.90
CA SER A 73 -4.13 12.16 1.06
C SER A 73 -4.63 12.70 -0.28
N GLY A 74 -3.74 12.84 -1.27
CA GLY A 74 -4.10 13.31 -2.61
C GLY A 74 -5.02 12.34 -3.34
N VAL A 75 -4.69 11.07 -3.37
CA VAL A 75 -5.52 10.03 -4.03
C VAL A 75 -6.86 9.88 -3.30
N LYS A 76 -6.88 9.91 -1.96
CA LYS A 76 -8.12 9.91 -1.17
C LYS A 76 -9.03 11.09 -1.56
N SER A 77 -8.48 12.30 -1.60
CA SER A 77 -9.22 13.50 -1.96
C SER A 77 -9.76 13.44 -3.39
N ALA A 78 -9.01 12.87 -4.32
CA ALA A 78 -9.45 12.66 -5.69
C ALA A 78 -10.64 11.70 -5.77
N VAL A 79 -10.63 10.61 -5.00
CA VAL A 79 -11.78 9.69 -4.89
C VAL A 79 -13.01 10.39 -4.35
N LEU A 80 -12.87 11.17 -3.27
CA LEU A 80 -13.99 11.92 -2.68
C LEU A 80 -14.56 12.94 -3.68
N ASN A 81 -13.70 13.65 -4.40
CA ASN A 81 -14.11 14.62 -5.40
C ASN A 81 -14.85 13.95 -6.58
N TYR A 82 -14.39 12.78 -7.01
CA TYR A 82 -15.05 11.98 -8.04
C TYR A 82 -16.47 11.59 -7.61
N ILE A 83 -16.61 11.02 -6.40
CA ILE A 83 -17.91 10.61 -5.84
C ILE A 83 -18.86 11.81 -5.73
N ASN A 84 -18.38 12.92 -5.15
CA ASN A 84 -19.18 14.14 -5.03
C ASN A 84 -19.58 14.71 -6.40
N GLY A 85 -18.68 14.64 -7.38
CA GLY A 85 -18.97 15.07 -8.75
C GLY A 85 -20.09 14.26 -9.39
N CYS A 86 -20.11 12.93 -9.22
CA CYS A 86 -21.22 12.08 -9.67
C CYS A 86 -22.55 12.45 -8.96
N GLN A 87 -22.51 12.60 -7.64
CA GLN A 87 -23.69 12.96 -6.86
C GLN A 87 -24.28 14.32 -7.28
N MET A 88 -23.44 15.33 -7.50
CA MET A 88 -23.89 16.67 -7.95
C MET A 88 -24.55 16.64 -9.33
N LYS A 89 -24.16 15.70 -10.19
CA LYS A 89 -24.76 15.50 -11.52
C LYS A 89 -25.97 14.58 -11.50
N GLY A 90 -26.31 13.99 -10.36
CA GLY A 90 -27.37 12.96 -10.27
C GLY A 90 -26.96 11.64 -10.91
N GLU A 91 -25.68 11.41 -11.12
CA GLU A 91 -25.12 10.18 -11.69
C GLU A 91 -24.77 9.19 -10.58
N THR A 92 -24.89 7.90 -10.88
CA THR A 92 -24.38 6.81 -10.04
C THR A 92 -22.96 6.48 -10.44
N PHE A 93 -22.15 6.01 -9.49
CA PHE A 93 -20.82 5.48 -9.78
C PHE A 93 -20.74 3.98 -9.46
N ASN A 94 -19.90 3.28 -10.18
CA ASN A 94 -19.61 1.86 -9.88
C ASN A 94 -18.63 1.77 -8.74
N GLN A 95 -19.06 1.26 -7.59
CA GLN A 95 -18.23 1.10 -6.39
C GLN A 95 -17.02 0.17 -6.64
N ALA A 96 -17.19 -0.89 -7.45
CA ALA A 96 -16.12 -1.83 -7.76
C ALA A 96 -15.02 -1.18 -8.63
N ASP A 97 -15.42 -0.33 -9.61
CA ASP A 97 -14.47 0.40 -10.43
C ASP A 97 -13.68 1.44 -9.61
N VAL A 98 -14.36 2.15 -8.70
CA VAL A 98 -13.69 3.09 -7.77
C VAL A 98 -12.71 2.33 -6.88
N ALA A 99 -13.11 1.20 -6.31
CA ALA A 99 -12.26 0.38 -5.45
C ALA A 99 -11.04 -0.15 -6.23
N ALA A 100 -11.23 -0.66 -7.44
CA ALA A 100 -10.17 -1.20 -8.28
C ALA A 100 -9.17 -0.11 -8.72
N SER A 101 -9.67 1.03 -9.20
CA SER A 101 -8.84 2.15 -9.67
C SER A 101 -8.07 2.81 -8.51
N PHE A 102 -8.70 2.98 -7.34
CA PHE A 102 -8.03 3.46 -6.14
C PHE A 102 -6.93 2.51 -5.68
N GLN A 103 -7.24 1.21 -5.55
CA GLN A 103 -6.27 0.19 -5.15
C GLN A 103 -5.09 0.13 -6.10
N LYS A 104 -5.33 0.21 -7.41
CA LYS A 104 -4.28 0.30 -8.43
C LYS A 104 -3.35 1.48 -8.17
N ALA A 105 -3.90 2.69 -8.01
CA ALA A 105 -3.10 3.90 -7.80
C ALA A 105 -2.21 3.80 -6.55
N VAL A 106 -2.74 3.30 -5.42
CA VAL A 106 -1.96 3.10 -4.19
C VAL A 106 -0.89 2.03 -4.37
N THR A 107 -1.25 0.89 -4.97
CA THR A 107 -0.32 -0.23 -5.20
C THR A 107 0.84 0.18 -6.08
N GLU A 108 0.58 0.91 -7.17
CA GLU A 108 1.63 1.37 -8.09
C GLU A 108 2.65 2.26 -7.38
N VAL A 109 2.22 3.22 -6.55
CA VAL A 109 3.13 4.08 -5.78
C VAL A 109 3.98 3.27 -4.80
N LEU A 110 3.39 2.29 -4.10
CA LEU A 110 4.12 1.43 -3.18
C LEU A 110 5.18 0.60 -3.90
N VAL A 111 4.82 0.01 -5.03
CA VAL A 111 5.75 -0.81 -5.85
C VAL A 111 6.85 0.06 -6.46
N GLU A 112 6.50 1.19 -7.07
CA GLU A 112 7.45 2.10 -7.72
C GLU A 112 8.53 2.58 -6.75
N ASN A 113 8.15 3.05 -5.54
CA ASN A 113 9.10 3.53 -4.55
C ASN A 113 9.95 2.39 -3.96
N ALA A 114 9.35 1.21 -3.69
CA ALA A 114 10.09 0.05 -3.22
C ALA A 114 11.13 -0.42 -4.25
N MET A 115 10.73 -0.52 -5.53
CA MET A 115 11.64 -0.97 -6.58
C MET A 115 12.73 0.05 -6.91
N ARG A 116 12.45 1.35 -6.77
CA ARG A 116 13.49 2.40 -6.84
C ARG A 116 14.53 2.22 -5.75
N ALA A 117 14.10 1.99 -4.51
CA ALA A 117 15.04 1.76 -3.42
C ALA A 117 15.85 0.47 -3.61
N VAL A 118 15.22 -0.60 -4.08
CA VAL A 118 15.92 -1.86 -4.42
C VAL A 118 17.06 -1.59 -5.42
N ASP A 119 16.82 -0.79 -6.45
CA ASP A 119 17.83 -0.46 -7.46
C ASP A 119 18.95 0.42 -6.89
N GLU A 120 18.59 1.49 -6.19
CA GLU A 120 19.55 2.49 -5.73
C GLU A 120 20.41 1.97 -4.56
N TYR A 121 19.89 1.08 -3.73
CA TYR A 121 20.62 0.43 -2.64
C TYR A 121 21.20 -0.95 -3.00
N ASP A 122 21.09 -1.38 -4.25
CA ASP A 122 21.52 -2.72 -4.74
C ASP A 122 21.01 -3.89 -3.88
N MET A 123 19.76 -3.80 -3.42
CA MET A 123 19.18 -4.81 -2.56
C MET A 123 18.82 -6.08 -3.33
N LYS A 124 19.04 -7.24 -2.72
CA LYS A 124 18.73 -8.56 -3.30
C LYS A 124 17.47 -9.18 -2.70
N LYS A 125 16.97 -8.60 -1.61
CA LYS A 125 15.81 -9.07 -0.87
C LYS A 125 14.85 -7.93 -0.59
N LEU A 126 13.56 -8.19 -0.71
CA LEU A 126 12.49 -7.26 -0.35
C LEU A 126 11.46 -7.98 0.51
N ALA A 127 11.05 -7.37 1.60
CA ALA A 127 9.97 -7.86 2.44
C ALA A 127 8.88 -6.79 2.59
N ILE A 128 7.63 -7.23 2.61
CA ILE A 128 6.50 -6.37 3.00
C ILE A 128 5.91 -6.86 4.31
N ALA A 129 5.50 -5.94 5.18
CA ALA A 129 4.91 -6.24 6.48
C ALA A 129 3.82 -5.21 6.83
N GLY A 130 3.07 -5.47 7.90
CA GLY A 130 1.95 -4.64 8.34
C GLY A 130 0.63 -4.99 7.66
N GLY A 131 -0.49 -4.38 8.09
CA GLY A 131 -1.84 -4.73 7.66
C GLY A 131 -2.06 -4.67 6.15
N VAL A 132 -1.49 -3.66 5.47
CA VAL A 132 -1.60 -3.51 4.00
C VAL A 132 -0.85 -4.61 3.24
N ALA A 133 0.15 -5.25 3.86
CA ALA A 133 0.83 -6.40 3.27
C ALA A 133 -0.09 -7.63 3.09
N SER A 134 -1.28 -7.66 3.66
CA SER A 134 -2.30 -8.68 3.40
C SER A 134 -3.07 -8.46 2.10
N ASN A 135 -2.97 -7.27 1.48
CA ASN A 135 -3.66 -6.94 0.24
C ASN A 135 -3.16 -7.80 -0.92
N SER A 136 -4.08 -8.48 -1.60
CA SER A 136 -3.75 -9.48 -2.63
C SER A 136 -3.14 -8.83 -3.88
N THR A 137 -3.64 -7.68 -4.28
CA THR A 137 -3.14 -6.94 -5.45
C THR A 137 -1.72 -6.41 -5.21
N LEU A 138 -1.45 -5.86 -4.01
CA LEU A 138 -0.11 -5.41 -3.65
C LEU A 138 0.89 -6.57 -3.65
N ARG A 139 0.52 -7.72 -3.05
CA ARG A 139 1.38 -8.91 -3.04
C ARG A 139 1.74 -9.37 -4.43
N GLN A 140 0.74 -9.46 -5.30
CA GLN A 140 0.97 -9.91 -6.68
C GLN A 140 1.84 -8.93 -7.45
N ALA A 141 1.52 -7.63 -7.41
CA ALA A 141 2.30 -6.61 -8.10
C ALA A 141 3.76 -6.53 -7.61
N MET A 142 3.97 -6.64 -6.30
CA MET A 142 5.32 -6.64 -5.72
C MET A 142 6.10 -7.91 -6.11
N LYS A 143 5.42 -9.07 -6.10
CA LYS A 143 6.01 -10.33 -6.54
C LYS A 143 6.46 -10.25 -7.99
N ASP A 144 5.58 -9.80 -8.89
CA ASP A 144 5.88 -9.67 -10.31
C ASP A 144 7.05 -8.71 -10.58
N ALA A 145 7.11 -7.61 -9.82
CA ALA A 145 8.21 -6.64 -9.91
C ALA A 145 9.55 -7.23 -9.43
N CYS A 146 9.53 -7.98 -8.33
CA CYS A 146 10.71 -8.66 -7.78
C CYS A 146 11.21 -9.78 -8.72
N GLU A 147 10.30 -10.59 -9.28
CA GLU A 147 10.64 -11.66 -10.22
C GLU A 147 11.35 -11.12 -11.47
N LYS A 148 10.86 -10.02 -12.04
CA LYS A 148 11.49 -9.36 -13.20
C LYS A 148 12.93 -8.93 -12.94
N LYS A 149 13.25 -8.58 -11.69
CA LYS A 149 14.59 -8.12 -11.26
C LYS A 149 15.41 -9.20 -10.56
N LYS A 150 14.88 -10.41 -10.41
CA LYS A 150 15.49 -11.53 -9.69
C LYS A 150 15.78 -11.19 -8.21
N ILE A 151 14.86 -10.45 -7.57
CA ILE A 151 14.87 -10.10 -6.16
C ILE A 151 14.10 -11.17 -5.38
N GLU A 152 14.65 -11.62 -4.26
CA GLU A 152 13.93 -12.50 -3.35
C GLU A 152 12.83 -11.71 -2.62
N PHE A 153 11.58 -12.18 -2.73
CA PHE A 153 10.43 -11.48 -2.15
C PHE A 153 9.84 -12.25 -0.97
N TYR A 154 9.64 -11.55 0.15
CA TYR A 154 9.12 -12.10 1.39
C TYR A 154 7.88 -11.34 1.87
N TYR A 155 6.92 -12.05 2.42
CA TYR A 155 5.76 -11.49 3.09
C TYR A 155 5.22 -12.47 4.13
N PRO A 156 4.67 -11.98 5.26
CA PRO A 156 4.13 -12.85 6.30
C PRO A 156 2.80 -13.48 5.87
N SER A 157 2.41 -14.57 6.51
CA SER A 157 1.04 -15.06 6.40
C SER A 157 0.06 -14.03 6.96
N PRO A 158 -1.21 -13.99 6.50
CA PRO A 158 -2.17 -12.95 6.88
C PRO A 158 -2.32 -12.74 8.39
N ILE A 159 -2.22 -13.82 9.19
CA ILE A 159 -2.33 -13.75 10.64
C ILE A 159 -1.19 -12.95 11.31
N PHE A 160 -0.05 -12.84 10.65
CA PHE A 160 1.12 -12.09 11.14
C PHE A 160 1.27 -10.70 10.51
N CYS A 161 0.33 -10.29 9.64
CA CYS A 161 0.35 -8.95 9.03
C CYS A 161 -0.09 -7.84 9.99
N THR A 162 -0.90 -8.16 10.99
CA THR A 162 -1.32 -7.24 12.06
C THR A 162 -0.52 -7.46 13.33
N ASP A 163 -0.71 -6.60 14.33
CA ASP A 163 -0.03 -6.69 15.61
C ASP A 163 -0.22 -8.09 16.23
N ASN A 164 0.89 -8.69 16.65
CA ASN A 164 0.89 -10.02 17.23
C ASN A 164 2.08 -10.21 18.21
N ALA A 165 1.93 -11.13 19.17
CA ALA A 165 2.96 -11.36 20.18
C ALA A 165 4.23 -11.99 19.61
N ALA A 166 4.14 -12.74 18.49
CA ALA A 166 5.30 -13.41 17.91
C ALA A 166 6.34 -12.40 17.38
N MET A 167 5.90 -11.28 16.76
CA MET A 167 6.81 -10.25 16.27
C MET A 167 7.56 -9.55 17.42
N ILE A 168 6.90 -9.33 18.56
CA ILE A 168 7.52 -8.75 19.74
C ILE A 168 8.52 -9.73 20.37
N GLY A 169 8.15 -11.02 20.46
CA GLY A 169 9.03 -12.07 20.99
C GLY A 169 10.31 -12.23 20.18
N VAL A 170 10.20 -12.18 18.82
CA VAL A 170 11.37 -12.24 17.94
C VAL A 170 12.24 -11.00 18.09
N ALA A 171 11.65 -9.79 18.11
CA ALA A 171 12.40 -8.55 18.31
C ALA A 171 13.14 -8.57 19.66
N ALA A 172 12.48 -8.96 20.75
CA ALA A 172 13.06 -9.06 22.07
C ALA A 172 14.22 -10.10 22.14
N TYR A 173 14.11 -11.20 21.41
CA TYR A 173 15.16 -12.22 21.35
C TYR A 173 16.46 -11.64 20.76
N TYR A 174 16.37 -10.93 19.63
CA TYR A 174 17.54 -10.32 19.01
C TYR A 174 18.07 -9.09 19.74
N GLU A 175 17.24 -8.40 20.52
CA GLU A 175 17.68 -7.30 21.39
C GLU A 175 18.46 -7.82 22.61
N TYR A 176 18.16 -9.05 23.05
CA TYR A 176 18.82 -9.67 24.22
C TYR A 176 20.16 -10.31 23.89
N LEU A 177 20.38 -10.77 22.65
CA LEU A 177 21.65 -11.38 22.20
C LEU A 177 22.76 -10.34 22.03
#